data_829cd857b4431d02c9a357f69558292c
#
_entry.id   829cd857b4431d02c9a357f69558292c
#
_cell.length_a   1.000
_cell.length_b   1.000
_cell.length_c   1.000
_cell.angle_alpha   90.00
_cell.angle_beta   90.00
_cell.angle_gamma   90.00
#
_symmetry.space_group_name_H-M   'P 1'
#
loop_
_entity.id
_entity.type
_entity.pdbx_description
1 polymer ?
#
loop_
_entity_poly.entity_id
_entity_poly.type
_entity_poly.pdbx_seq_one_letter_code
_entity_poly.pdbx_strand_id
1 'polypeptide(L)'
;ASYPGGKIGTTRENLQLAIAGEHEEWTHMYPTMADKAEEEGFKEIATAYHNIIKAEKEHERRYLKLLERVESGKFFERDEEIYWQCRNCGFVVKAKKAPAKCPACDHPQEHFEPMRDNY
;
A
#
# COMPACT_ATOMS: atom_id res chain seq x y z
N ALA A 1 13.30 -16.43 5.71
CA ALA A 1 14.20 -15.76 4.76
C ALA A 1 14.40 -14.31 5.17
N SER A 2 15.60 -13.76 4.99
CA SER A 2 15.88 -12.33 5.17
C SER A 2 16.20 -11.70 3.83
N TYR A 3 15.73 -10.44 3.68
CA TYR A 3 15.91 -9.62 2.49
C TYR A 3 16.59 -8.30 2.89
N PRO A 4 17.13 -7.53 1.94
CA PRO A 4 17.74 -6.23 2.27
C PRO A 4 16.82 -5.30 3.07
N GLY A 5 15.50 -5.37 2.86
CA GLY A 5 14.50 -4.60 3.59
C GLY A 5 14.06 -5.21 4.94
N GLY A 6 14.62 -6.35 5.34
CA GLY A 6 14.30 -7.00 6.59
C GLY A 6 13.77 -8.44 6.44
N LYS A 7 13.02 -8.89 7.43
CA LYS A 7 12.48 -10.24 7.55
C LYS A 7 11.07 -10.30 6.91
N ILE A 8 10.76 -11.41 6.24
CA ILE A 8 9.38 -11.69 5.85
C ILE A 8 8.67 -12.40 7.01
N GLY A 9 7.53 -11.87 7.40
CA GLY A 9 6.69 -12.39 8.48
C GLY A 9 5.21 -12.37 8.11
N THR A 10 4.38 -12.04 9.08
CA THR A 10 2.93 -11.85 8.87
C THR A 10 2.66 -10.61 8.02
N THR A 11 1.45 -10.47 7.50
CA THR A 11 1.02 -9.27 6.76
C THR A 11 1.24 -7.99 7.58
N ARG A 12 0.91 -8.02 8.86
CA ARG A 12 1.13 -6.90 9.78
C ARG A 12 2.62 -6.55 9.89
N GLU A 13 3.46 -7.52 10.15
CA GLU A 13 4.92 -7.31 10.24
C GLU A 13 5.50 -6.81 8.93
N ASN A 14 5.07 -7.35 7.80
CA ASN A 14 5.53 -6.92 6.49
C ASN A 14 5.13 -5.47 6.19
N LEU A 15 3.90 -5.06 6.56
CA LEU A 15 3.47 -3.67 6.43
C LEU A 15 4.29 -2.73 7.31
N GLN A 16 4.59 -3.14 8.56
CA GLN A 16 5.43 -2.33 9.46
C GLN A 16 6.84 -2.12 8.89
N LEU A 17 7.44 -3.16 8.32
CA LEU A 17 8.75 -3.06 7.67
C LEU A 17 8.71 -2.19 6.41
N ALA A 18 7.67 -2.32 5.60
CA ALA A 18 7.49 -1.48 4.41
C ALA A 18 7.33 0.00 4.79
N ILE A 19 6.55 0.32 5.81
CA ILE A 19 6.40 1.67 6.34
C ILE A 19 7.74 2.25 6.79
N ALA A 20 8.50 1.48 7.55
CA ALA A 20 9.82 1.91 8.03
C ALA A 20 10.80 2.15 6.88
N GLY A 21 10.78 1.29 5.85
CA GLY A 21 11.60 1.44 4.65
C GLY A 21 11.26 2.71 3.87
N GLU A 22 9.99 2.93 3.56
CA GLU A 22 9.53 4.14 2.87
C GLU A 22 9.88 5.41 3.66
N HIS A 23 9.70 5.36 4.98
CA HIS A 23 10.02 6.49 5.86
C HIS A 23 11.52 6.86 5.81
N GLU A 24 12.40 5.88 5.85
CA GLU A 24 13.85 6.08 5.71
C GLU A 24 14.20 6.63 4.32
N GLU A 25 13.55 6.13 3.29
CA GLU A 25 13.81 6.55 1.91
C GLU A 25 13.46 8.03 1.68
N TRP A 26 12.31 8.50 2.15
CA TRP A 26 11.92 9.89 1.89
C TRP A 26 12.44 10.90 2.94
N THR A 27 12.82 10.45 4.15
CA THR A 27 13.36 11.35 5.18
C THR A 27 14.86 11.47 5.13
N HIS A 28 15.59 10.45 4.70
CA HIS A 28 17.04 10.39 4.77
C HIS A 28 17.70 10.00 3.45
N MET A 29 17.40 8.85 2.90
CA MET A 29 18.13 8.29 1.75
C MET A 29 18.04 9.19 0.50
N TYR A 30 16.86 9.45 -0.01
CA TYR A 30 16.68 10.28 -1.20
C TYR A 30 17.02 11.76 -0.98
N PRO A 31 16.70 12.40 0.16
CA PRO A 31 17.21 13.75 0.44
C PRO A 31 18.73 13.84 0.40
N THR A 32 19.44 12.89 0.99
CA THR A 32 20.91 12.84 0.96
C THR A 32 21.44 12.69 -0.47
N MET A 33 20.82 11.82 -1.27
CA MET A 33 21.17 11.63 -2.69
C MET A 33 20.89 12.89 -3.52
N ALA A 34 19.79 13.59 -3.25
CA ALA A 34 19.45 14.84 -3.92
C ALA A 34 20.48 15.93 -3.62
N ASP A 35 20.86 16.09 -2.36
CA ASP A 35 21.87 17.06 -1.94
C ASP A 35 23.23 16.77 -2.59
N LYS A 36 23.62 15.50 -2.64
CA LYS A 36 24.86 15.08 -3.29
C LYS A 36 24.86 15.36 -4.79
N ALA A 37 23.75 15.05 -5.46
CA ALA A 37 23.61 15.37 -6.89
C ALA A 37 23.68 16.87 -7.16
N GLU A 38 23.07 17.70 -6.31
CA GLU A 38 23.12 19.16 -6.40
C GLU A 38 24.55 19.67 -6.23
N GLU A 39 25.28 19.19 -5.22
CA GLU A 39 26.69 19.56 -4.96
C GLU A 39 27.59 19.23 -6.16
N GLU A 40 27.35 18.11 -6.83
CA GLU A 40 28.12 17.67 -7.98
C GLU A 40 27.66 18.29 -9.31
N GLY A 41 26.64 19.14 -9.29
CA GLY A 41 26.13 19.86 -10.45
C GLY A 41 25.13 19.08 -11.31
N PHE A 42 24.64 17.92 -10.84
CA PHE A 42 23.65 17.10 -11.52
C PHE A 42 22.22 17.52 -11.16
N LYS A 43 21.83 18.72 -11.58
CA LYS A 43 20.54 19.33 -11.21
C LYS A 43 19.32 18.53 -11.63
N GLU A 44 19.34 17.90 -12.80
CA GLU A 44 18.24 17.06 -13.28
C GLU A 44 18.08 15.81 -12.43
N ILE A 45 19.18 15.22 -11.99
CA ILE A 45 19.19 14.07 -11.09
C ILE A 45 18.65 14.47 -9.72
N ALA A 46 19.09 15.61 -9.17
CA ALA A 46 18.57 16.15 -7.91
C ALA A 46 17.05 16.37 -7.99
N THR A 47 16.57 16.94 -9.08
CA THR A 47 15.14 17.15 -9.33
C THR A 47 14.37 15.82 -9.35
N ALA A 48 14.94 14.80 -10.01
CA ALA A 48 14.34 13.46 -10.02
C ALA A 48 14.21 12.90 -8.59
N TYR A 49 15.25 12.98 -7.77
CA TYR A 49 15.19 12.54 -6.37
C TYR A 49 14.14 13.30 -5.55
N HIS A 50 14.01 14.62 -5.73
CA HIS A 50 12.96 15.40 -5.06
C HIS A 50 11.54 14.94 -5.45
N ASN A 51 11.35 14.51 -6.69
CA ASN A 51 10.06 13.96 -7.13
C ASN A 51 9.84 12.53 -6.60
N ILE A 52 10.88 11.70 -6.53
CA ILE A 52 10.81 10.37 -5.91
C ILE A 52 10.40 10.49 -4.44
N ILE A 53 10.95 11.43 -3.69
CA ILE A 53 10.55 11.69 -2.30
C ILE A 53 9.03 11.84 -2.15
N LYS A 54 8.39 12.53 -3.10
CA LYS A 54 6.92 12.68 -3.08
C LYS A 54 6.20 11.35 -3.28
N ALA A 55 6.73 10.49 -4.14
CA ALA A 55 6.20 9.15 -4.37
C ALA A 55 6.34 8.28 -3.11
N GLU A 56 7.51 8.30 -2.45
CA GLU A 56 7.77 7.48 -1.25
C GLU A 56 6.88 7.92 -0.07
N LYS A 57 6.59 9.21 0.07
CA LYS A 57 5.60 9.71 1.04
C LYS A 57 4.20 9.12 0.80
N GLU A 58 3.79 9.03 -0.46
CA GLU A 58 2.50 8.45 -0.83
C GLU A 58 2.48 6.94 -0.61
N HIS A 59 3.58 6.24 -0.85
CA HIS A 59 3.70 4.81 -0.54
C HIS A 59 3.56 4.57 0.96
N GLU A 60 4.25 5.33 1.79
CA GLU A 60 4.12 5.24 3.26
C GLU A 60 2.67 5.48 3.70
N ARG A 61 2.02 6.52 3.17
CA ARG A 61 0.61 6.82 3.48
C ARG A 61 -0.31 5.62 3.18
N ARG A 62 -0.11 4.97 2.05
CA ARG A 62 -0.89 3.78 1.66
C ARG A 62 -0.65 2.62 2.61
N TYR A 63 0.60 2.32 2.93
CA TYR A 63 0.94 1.24 3.86
C TYR A 63 0.39 1.49 5.27
N LEU A 64 0.48 2.73 5.76
CA LEU A 64 -0.12 3.12 7.04
C LEU A 64 -1.64 2.87 7.06
N LYS A 65 -2.34 3.21 5.98
CA LYS A 65 -3.78 2.98 5.88
C LYS A 65 -4.13 1.50 5.83
N LEU A 66 -3.34 0.70 5.11
CA LEU A 66 -3.50 -0.74 5.07
C LEU A 66 -3.25 -1.37 6.44
N LEU A 67 -2.21 -0.93 7.14
CA LEU A 67 -1.89 -1.41 8.49
C LEU A 67 -3.02 -1.11 9.47
N GLU A 68 -3.57 0.11 9.45
CA GLU A 68 -4.73 0.49 10.27
C GLU A 68 -5.90 -0.49 10.06
N ARG A 69 -6.21 -0.83 8.82
CA ARG A 69 -7.28 -1.76 8.51
C ARG A 69 -7.01 -3.18 8.98
N VAL A 70 -5.78 -3.66 8.83
CA VAL A 70 -5.36 -4.98 9.32
C VAL A 70 -5.45 -5.03 10.85
N GLU A 71 -4.93 -4.02 11.54
CA GLU A 71 -4.95 -3.96 13.01
C GLU A 71 -6.35 -3.80 13.60
N SER A 72 -7.25 -3.11 12.90
CA SER A 72 -8.64 -2.94 13.34
C SER A 72 -9.48 -4.21 13.23
N GLY A 73 -9.02 -5.21 12.47
CA GLY A 73 -9.80 -6.41 12.15
C GLY A 73 -10.95 -6.15 11.17
N LYS A 74 -11.03 -4.95 10.60
CA LYS A 74 -12.10 -4.51 9.70
C LYS A 74 -11.62 -4.30 8.26
N PHE A 75 -10.68 -5.11 7.82
CA PHE A 75 -10.12 -4.99 6.46
C PHE A 75 -11.21 -5.12 5.38
N PHE A 76 -12.14 -6.05 5.57
CA PHE A 76 -13.24 -6.34 4.64
C PHE A 76 -14.57 -5.72 5.09
N GLU A 77 -14.54 -4.65 5.86
CA GLU A 77 -15.72 -4.02 6.43
C GLU A 77 -15.61 -2.49 6.34
N ARG A 78 -16.75 -1.83 6.15
CA ARG A 78 -16.87 -0.36 6.15
C ARG A 78 -18.08 0.06 7.00
N ASP A 79 -18.07 1.30 7.48
CA ASP A 79 -19.19 1.86 8.26
C ASP A 79 -20.43 2.05 7.38
N GLU A 80 -20.22 2.39 6.11
CA GLU A 80 -21.28 2.53 5.12
C GLU A 80 -21.23 1.38 4.10
N GLU A 81 -22.36 1.12 3.45
CA GLU A 81 -22.40 0.19 2.34
C GLU A 81 -21.57 0.71 1.17
N ILE A 82 -20.68 -0.14 0.66
CA ILE A 82 -19.89 0.11 -0.53
C ILE A 82 -20.06 -1.06 -1.51
N TYR A 83 -19.62 -0.86 -2.75
CA TYR A 83 -19.52 -1.96 -3.70
C TYR A 83 -18.23 -2.73 -3.48
N TRP A 84 -18.36 -4.04 -3.27
CA TRP A 84 -17.26 -4.98 -3.18
C TRP A 84 -17.17 -5.77 -4.48
N GLN A 85 -15.97 -5.98 -4.99
CA GLN A 85 -15.74 -6.74 -6.22
C GLN A 85 -14.80 -7.90 -5.96
N CYS A 86 -15.19 -9.09 -6.43
CA CYS A 86 -14.31 -10.26 -6.43
C CYS A 86 -13.24 -10.10 -7.51
N ARG A 87 -11.98 -10.13 -7.11
CA ARG A 87 -10.84 -10.00 -8.03
C ARG A 87 -10.65 -11.23 -8.92
N ASN A 88 -11.27 -12.36 -8.58
CA ASN A 88 -11.20 -13.56 -9.40
C ASN A 88 -12.20 -13.55 -10.55
N CYS A 89 -13.48 -13.34 -10.26
CA CYS A 89 -14.54 -13.47 -11.28
C CYS A 89 -15.25 -12.18 -11.65
N GLY A 90 -15.01 -11.09 -10.90
CA GLY A 90 -15.65 -9.80 -11.17
C GLY A 90 -17.03 -9.61 -10.53
N PHE A 91 -17.53 -10.58 -9.76
CA PHE A 91 -18.81 -10.44 -9.05
C PHE A 91 -18.81 -9.19 -8.16
N VAL A 92 -19.89 -8.42 -8.23
CA VAL A 92 -20.06 -7.17 -7.47
C VAL A 92 -21.26 -7.26 -6.55
N VAL A 93 -21.09 -6.79 -5.31
CA VAL A 93 -22.17 -6.72 -4.33
C VAL A 93 -22.03 -5.47 -3.48
N LYS A 94 -23.16 -4.82 -3.16
CA LYS A 94 -23.21 -3.67 -2.26
C LYS A 94 -23.47 -4.15 -0.83
N ALA A 95 -22.56 -3.87 0.08
CA ALA A 95 -22.67 -4.26 1.49
C ALA A 95 -21.69 -3.48 2.36
N LYS A 96 -21.93 -3.47 3.67
CA LYS A 96 -20.95 -2.96 4.66
C LYS A 96 -19.76 -3.90 4.80
N LYS A 97 -19.97 -5.20 4.60
CA LYS A 97 -18.94 -6.24 4.73
C LYS A 97 -18.89 -7.09 3.47
N ALA A 98 -17.68 -7.35 2.99
CA ALA A 98 -17.49 -8.27 1.89
C ALA A 98 -17.97 -9.68 2.25
N PRO A 99 -18.57 -10.43 1.31
CA PRO A 99 -18.99 -11.81 1.58
C PRO A 99 -17.83 -12.67 2.07
N ALA A 100 -18.10 -13.57 3.01
CA ALA A 100 -17.11 -14.55 3.48
C ALA A 100 -16.61 -15.47 2.36
N LYS A 101 -17.46 -15.65 1.35
CA LYS A 101 -17.19 -16.49 0.18
C LYS A 101 -17.91 -15.90 -1.02
N CYS A 102 -17.25 -15.84 -2.16
CA CYS A 102 -17.87 -15.33 -3.39
C CYS A 102 -19.01 -16.26 -3.83
N PRO A 103 -20.25 -15.76 -3.96
CA PRO A 103 -21.38 -16.61 -4.37
C PRO A 103 -21.32 -17.06 -5.83
N ALA A 104 -20.47 -16.45 -6.65
CA ALA A 104 -20.33 -16.81 -8.07
C ALA A 104 -19.18 -17.81 -8.31
N CYS A 105 -18.05 -17.69 -7.62
CA CYS A 105 -16.87 -18.51 -7.91
C CYS A 105 -16.27 -19.25 -6.73
N ASP A 106 -16.90 -19.16 -5.55
CA ASP A 106 -16.49 -19.86 -4.32
C ASP A 106 -15.15 -19.44 -3.71
N HIS A 107 -14.47 -18.41 -4.26
CA HIS A 107 -13.24 -17.90 -3.66
C HIS A 107 -13.50 -17.21 -2.31
N PRO A 108 -12.55 -17.27 -1.37
CA PRO A 108 -12.75 -16.71 -0.04
C PRO A 108 -12.75 -15.16 -0.04
N GLN A 109 -13.14 -14.58 1.09
CA GLN A 109 -13.29 -13.14 1.29
C GLN A 109 -12.06 -12.33 0.87
N GLU A 110 -10.88 -12.90 1.00
CA GLU A 110 -9.60 -12.26 0.65
C GLU A 110 -9.49 -11.88 -0.83
N HIS A 111 -10.35 -12.44 -1.69
CA HIS A 111 -10.45 -12.07 -3.09
C HIS A 111 -11.28 -10.81 -3.35
N PHE A 112 -11.99 -10.30 -2.35
CA PHE A 112 -12.75 -9.07 -2.50
C PHE A 112 -11.90 -7.83 -2.27
N GLU A 113 -12.23 -6.78 -3.00
CA GLU A 113 -11.72 -5.42 -2.78
C GLU A 113 -12.86 -4.41 -2.98
N PRO A 114 -12.75 -3.20 -2.41
CA PRO A 114 -13.65 -2.12 -2.81
C PRO A 114 -13.57 -1.92 -4.32
N MET A 115 -14.73 -1.88 -4.97
CA MET A 115 -14.79 -1.74 -6.43
C MET A 115 -14.13 -0.43 -6.86
N ARG A 116 -13.33 -0.51 -7.90
CA ARG A 116 -12.75 0.65 -8.57
C ARG A 116 -13.50 0.90 -9.86
N ASP A 117 -13.77 2.15 -10.12
CA ASP A 117 -14.50 2.62 -11.28
C ASP A 117 -13.72 3.81 -11.86
N ASN A 118 -12.55 3.52 -12.39
CA ASN A 118 -11.58 4.51 -12.85
C ASN A 118 -11.31 4.46 -14.37
N TYR A 119 -12.31 4.06 -15.12
CA TYR A 119 -12.27 3.99 -16.59
C TYR A 119 -13.35 4.81 -17.23
#